data_b978c1eb46c21986d4ffe0797fa4c72e
#
_entry.id   b978c1eb46c21986d4ffe0797fa4c72e
#
_cell.length_a   1.000
_cell.length_b   1.000
_cell.length_c   1.000
_cell.angle_alpha   90.00
_cell.angle_beta   90.00
_cell.angle_gamma   90.00
#
_symmetry.space_group_name_H-M   'P 1'
#
loop_
_entity.id
_entity.type
_entity.pdbx_description
1 polymer ?
#
loop_
_entity_poly.entity_id
_entity_poly.type
_entity_poly.pdbx_seq_one_letter_code
_entity_poly.pdbx_strand_id
1 'polypeptide(L)'
;MTLDLRSVDRSEAESFVRLVYQAFGSVPDDDELARATERFEPDFAIGVFDQGRVVATAGAYPLEMTLPAGAGRDLPTMPVPGVTAVGVAPTHRRRGLLTRMMDHQLADLRDRGYPVAALLASESIIYGRFGYGWAQSYQSLLIESDCAAFRPDVPADTGRMRLLEPDEAGKLLPLVHDRARHLRPGELNRNARWWKNHLKDPEKERGGGEARMYAAHESASGEADGWVSYRYGKQDWPEGIPRHQVEVDDLVAAGPAAQAALWRFVLDLDLVEEVKAPNRPLDEPLRWMLADPRRLRTTEVADHLWLRILDIPAALAARGYRADERLVIEVTSADPSARGRFVLETGPESGSCRPAKGGENTQLVVGLADLGAMYLGGVSPSTLATAGRVNEVAPGVLAAADRVFASPVTPFCTLHF
;
A
#
# COMPACT_ATOMS: atom_id res chain seq x y z
N MET A 1 38.80 8.55 4.15
CA MET A 1 38.13 7.42 3.50
C MET A 1 37.03 7.99 2.63
N THR A 2 37.08 7.80 1.33
CA THR A 2 36.09 8.35 0.41
C THR A 2 35.01 7.31 0.23
N LEU A 3 33.79 7.59 0.74
CA LEU A 3 32.61 6.77 0.53
C LEU A 3 32.02 7.06 -0.85
N ASP A 4 31.90 6.03 -1.67
CA ASP A 4 31.40 6.13 -3.04
C ASP A 4 29.90 5.78 -3.10
N LEU A 5 29.07 6.71 -3.61
CA LEU A 5 27.63 6.50 -3.83
C LEU A 5 27.40 6.32 -5.33
N ARG A 6 26.94 5.15 -5.73
CA ARG A 6 26.69 4.79 -7.12
C ARG A 6 25.59 3.74 -7.28
N SER A 7 25.17 3.50 -8.51
CA SER A 7 24.32 2.37 -8.87
C SER A 7 25.00 1.04 -8.52
N VAL A 8 24.17 0.02 -8.25
CA VAL A 8 24.60 -1.33 -7.91
C VAL A 8 24.38 -2.24 -9.11
N ASP A 9 25.45 -2.86 -9.61
CA ASP A 9 25.36 -3.77 -10.73
C ASP A 9 24.69 -5.11 -10.36
N ARG A 10 24.13 -5.81 -11.36
CA ARG A 10 23.52 -7.14 -11.17
C ARG A 10 24.47 -8.15 -10.52
N SER A 11 25.75 -8.07 -10.80
CA SER A 11 26.79 -8.92 -10.20
C SER A 11 27.01 -8.65 -8.70
N GLU A 12 26.58 -7.50 -8.20
CA GLU A 12 26.70 -7.08 -6.80
C GLU A 12 25.39 -7.33 -6.01
N ALA A 13 24.34 -7.83 -6.67
CA ALA A 13 23.00 -8.01 -6.10
C ALA A 13 23.00 -8.85 -4.82
N GLU A 14 23.81 -9.92 -4.76
CA GLU A 14 23.91 -10.74 -3.56
C GLU A 14 24.48 -9.97 -2.37
N SER A 15 25.53 -9.19 -2.57
CA SER A 15 26.10 -8.35 -1.52
C SER A 15 25.14 -7.27 -1.03
N PHE A 16 24.38 -6.69 -1.95
CA PHE A 16 23.31 -5.75 -1.66
C PHE A 16 22.23 -6.38 -0.78
N VAL A 17 21.70 -7.54 -1.18
CA VAL A 17 20.66 -8.25 -0.45
C VAL A 17 21.15 -8.68 0.95
N ARG A 18 22.36 -9.21 1.06
CA ARG A 18 22.93 -9.58 2.37
C ARG A 18 23.02 -8.39 3.31
N LEU A 19 23.38 -7.20 2.81
CA LEU A 19 23.41 -6.00 3.63
C LEU A 19 21.99 -5.57 4.07
N VAL A 20 20.99 -5.70 3.20
CA VAL A 20 19.58 -5.43 3.59
C VAL A 20 19.18 -6.32 4.76
N TYR A 21 19.35 -7.64 4.66
CA TYR A 21 19.04 -8.56 5.76
C TYR A 21 19.79 -8.19 7.05
N GLN A 22 21.08 -7.91 6.94
CA GLN A 22 21.88 -7.49 8.09
C GLN A 22 21.38 -6.18 8.73
N ALA A 23 20.97 -5.21 7.91
CA ALA A 23 20.45 -3.93 8.41
C ALA A 23 19.13 -4.11 9.18
N PHE A 24 18.32 -5.12 8.80
CA PHE A 24 17.08 -5.53 9.47
C PHE A 24 17.28 -6.58 10.57
N GLY A 25 18.54 -6.92 10.91
CA GLY A 25 18.85 -7.80 12.04
C GLY A 25 18.68 -9.29 11.78
N SER A 26 18.67 -9.70 10.51
CA SER A 26 18.55 -11.10 10.10
C SER A 26 19.69 -11.55 9.20
N VAL A 27 19.78 -12.87 8.99
CA VAL A 27 20.74 -13.49 8.06
C VAL A 27 19.94 -14.40 7.15
N PRO A 28 19.95 -14.16 5.81
CA PRO A 28 19.20 -14.99 4.88
C PRO A 28 19.88 -16.35 4.74
N ASP A 29 19.07 -17.40 4.59
CA ASP A 29 19.58 -18.67 4.07
C ASP A 29 19.74 -18.59 2.52
N ASP A 30 20.22 -19.67 1.92
CA ASP A 30 20.53 -19.69 0.49
C ASP A 30 19.28 -19.52 -0.39
N ASP A 31 18.13 -20.08 0.04
CA ASP A 31 16.86 -19.94 -0.70
C ASP A 31 16.28 -18.51 -0.57
N GLU A 32 16.34 -17.92 0.61
CA GLU A 32 15.93 -16.52 0.82
C GLU A 32 16.79 -15.57 0.01
N LEU A 33 18.10 -15.79 0.06
CA LEU A 33 19.05 -14.98 -0.69
C LEU A 33 18.81 -15.09 -2.20
N ALA A 34 18.58 -16.30 -2.71
CA ALA A 34 18.29 -16.53 -4.12
C ALA A 34 16.98 -15.81 -4.54
N ARG A 35 15.90 -15.96 -3.73
CA ARG A 35 14.61 -15.29 -4.01
C ARG A 35 14.72 -13.77 -3.95
N ALA A 36 15.42 -13.21 -2.98
CA ALA A 36 15.60 -11.78 -2.85
C ALA A 36 16.49 -11.22 -3.97
N THR A 37 17.53 -11.97 -4.37
CA THR A 37 18.40 -11.62 -5.50
C THR A 37 17.66 -11.70 -6.84
N GLU A 38 16.71 -12.64 -7.01
CA GLU A 38 15.84 -12.71 -8.19
C GLU A 38 14.99 -11.44 -8.34
N ARG A 39 14.54 -10.84 -7.21
CA ARG A 39 13.74 -9.61 -7.20
C ARG A 39 14.54 -8.32 -7.31
N PHE A 40 15.87 -8.39 -7.33
CA PHE A 40 16.73 -7.22 -7.43
C PHE A 40 16.52 -6.46 -8.75
N GLU A 41 16.32 -5.15 -8.66
CA GLU A 41 16.11 -4.25 -9.80
C GLU A 41 17.32 -3.31 -9.93
N PRO A 42 18.31 -3.62 -10.79
CA PRO A 42 19.56 -2.86 -10.89
C PRO A 42 19.35 -1.40 -11.29
N ASP A 43 18.35 -1.12 -12.15
CA ASP A 43 18.04 0.23 -12.60
C ASP A 43 17.53 1.16 -11.49
N PHE A 44 17.10 0.58 -10.36
CA PHE A 44 16.59 1.29 -9.19
C PHE A 44 17.44 1.08 -7.94
N ALA A 45 18.56 0.38 -8.05
CA ALA A 45 19.40 0.05 -6.90
C ALA A 45 20.61 1.00 -6.82
N ILE A 46 20.77 1.62 -5.66
CA ILE A 46 21.96 2.43 -5.33
C ILE A 46 22.60 1.92 -4.05
N GLY A 47 23.90 2.08 -3.95
CA GLY A 47 24.68 1.70 -2.78
C GLY A 47 25.75 2.70 -2.44
N VAL A 48 26.09 2.78 -1.15
CA VAL A 48 27.31 3.44 -0.70
C VAL A 48 28.35 2.38 -0.46
N PHE A 49 29.53 2.58 -1.02
CA PHE A 49 30.65 1.65 -0.94
C PHE A 49 31.80 2.25 -0.11
N ASP A 50 32.39 1.44 0.77
CA ASP A 50 33.62 1.73 1.47
C ASP A 50 34.64 0.64 1.11
N GLN A 51 35.76 1.03 0.48
CA GLN A 51 36.81 0.11 0.01
C GLN A 51 36.24 -1.05 -0.84
N GLY A 52 35.28 -0.76 -1.73
CA GLY A 52 34.66 -1.75 -2.62
C GLY A 52 33.59 -2.63 -1.96
N ARG A 53 33.29 -2.46 -0.67
CA ARG A 53 32.21 -3.17 0.04
C ARG A 53 30.98 -2.27 0.15
N VAL A 54 29.80 -2.82 -0.16
CA VAL A 54 28.55 -2.09 0.07
C VAL A 54 28.30 -1.94 1.57
N VAL A 55 28.04 -0.70 2.02
CA VAL A 55 27.83 -0.34 3.43
C VAL A 55 26.50 0.38 3.66
N ALA A 56 25.81 0.77 2.60
CA ALA A 56 24.45 1.24 2.66
C ALA A 56 23.74 0.96 1.34
N THR A 57 22.44 0.74 1.39
CA THR A 57 21.59 0.34 0.26
C THR A 57 20.32 1.15 0.21
N ALA A 58 19.81 1.42 -0.99
CA ALA A 58 18.43 1.80 -1.25
C ALA A 58 18.03 1.26 -2.62
N GLY A 59 16.80 0.80 -2.75
CA GLY A 59 16.26 0.28 -3.99
C GLY A 59 14.84 0.77 -4.22
N ALA A 60 14.27 0.45 -5.39
CA ALA A 60 12.85 0.59 -5.63
C ALA A 60 12.36 -0.49 -6.60
N TYR A 61 11.06 -0.80 -6.54
CA TYR A 61 10.38 -1.62 -7.53
C TYR A 61 9.61 -0.72 -8.50
N PRO A 62 9.63 -1.01 -9.82
CA PRO A 62 8.75 -0.35 -10.78
C PRO A 62 7.32 -0.87 -10.59
N LEU A 63 6.49 -0.07 -9.92
CA LEU A 63 5.09 -0.38 -9.64
C LEU A 63 4.17 0.58 -10.39
N GLU A 64 2.89 0.24 -10.40
CA GLU A 64 1.80 1.07 -10.90
C GLU A 64 0.72 1.18 -9.82
N MET A 65 0.31 2.40 -9.49
CA MET A 65 -0.67 2.69 -8.45
C MET A 65 -1.97 3.18 -9.05
N THR A 66 -3.08 2.67 -8.55
CA THR A 66 -4.42 3.16 -8.86
C THR A 66 -4.70 4.45 -8.11
N LEU A 67 -5.22 5.47 -8.78
CA LEU A 67 -5.48 6.80 -8.25
C LEU A 67 -6.96 7.05 -8.04
N PRO A 68 -7.35 8.03 -7.21
CA PRO A 68 -8.73 8.51 -7.14
C PRO A 68 -9.24 8.97 -8.50
N ALA A 69 -10.54 8.76 -8.77
CA ALA A 69 -11.21 9.18 -9.99
C ALA A 69 -12.34 10.19 -9.74
N GLY A 70 -12.71 10.89 -10.79
CA GLY A 70 -13.95 11.66 -10.86
C GLY A 70 -15.20 10.79 -10.74
N ALA A 71 -16.37 11.42 -10.57
CA ALA A 71 -17.63 10.68 -10.44
C ALA A 71 -17.96 9.91 -11.71
N GLY A 72 -18.28 8.60 -11.57
CA GLY A 72 -18.69 7.73 -12.67
C GLY A 72 -17.57 7.37 -13.67
N ARG A 73 -16.31 7.55 -13.28
CA ARG A 73 -15.14 7.22 -14.09
C ARG A 73 -14.35 6.08 -13.50
N ASP A 74 -13.67 5.34 -14.37
CA ASP A 74 -12.68 4.35 -13.97
C ASP A 74 -11.50 5.03 -13.26
N LEU A 75 -10.93 4.35 -12.28
CA LEU A 75 -9.78 4.85 -11.56
C LEU A 75 -8.54 4.80 -12.46
N PRO A 76 -7.88 5.96 -12.70
CA PRO A 76 -6.66 5.99 -13.49
C PRO A 76 -5.50 5.34 -12.74
N THR A 77 -4.47 4.95 -13.48
CA THR A 77 -3.23 4.42 -12.91
C THR A 77 -2.04 5.32 -13.23
N MET A 78 -1.00 5.20 -12.42
CA MET A 78 0.24 5.97 -12.57
C MET A 78 1.45 5.10 -12.19
N PRO A 79 2.54 5.14 -12.98
CA PRO A 79 3.80 4.55 -12.57
C PRO A 79 4.31 5.17 -11.26
N VAL A 80 4.66 4.32 -10.30
CA VAL A 80 5.18 4.74 -9.00
C VAL A 80 6.33 3.83 -8.58
N PRO A 81 7.53 4.37 -8.32
CA PRO A 81 8.61 3.58 -7.72
C PRO A 81 8.27 3.29 -6.25
N GLY A 82 8.20 2.02 -5.93
CA GLY A 82 8.04 1.51 -4.56
C GLY A 82 9.39 1.40 -3.88
N VAL A 83 9.79 2.45 -3.14
CA VAL A 83 11.10 2.52 -2.47
C VAL A 83 11.19 1.47 -1.38
N THR A 84 12.25 0.69 -1.41
CA THR A 84 12.50 -0.46 -0.53
C THR A 84 13.99 -0.69 -0.30
N ALA A 85 14.34 -1.71 0.47
CA ALA A 85 15.72 -2.13 0.71
C ALA A 85 16.64 -1.00 1.24
N VAL A 86 16.06 -0.07 2.00
CA VAL A 86 16.79 1.06 2.57
C VAL A 86 17.48 0.59 3.86
N GLY A 87 18.80 0.49 3.83
CA GLY A 87 19.58 -0.02 4.93
C GLY A 87 20.95 0.64 5.06
N VAL A 88 21.47 0.73 6.28
CA VAL A 88 22.84 1.19 6.56
C VAL A 88 23.50 0.20 7.52
N ALA A 89 24.67 -0.30 7.13
CA ALA A 89 25.47 -1.18 7.96
C ALA A 89 25.65 -0.60 9.39
N PRO A 90 25.52 -1.40 10.45
CA PRO A 90 25.65 -0.92 11.84
C PRO A 90 26.92 -0.12 12.10
N THR A 91 28.03 -0.49 11.45
CA THR A 91 29.34 0.19 11.56
C THR A 91 29.40 1.56 10.87
N HIS A 92 28.40 1.89 10.03
CA HIS A 92 28.37 3.11 9.21
C HIS A 92 27.18 4.02 9.54
N ARG A 93 26.38 3.68 10.53
CA ARG A 93 25.24 4.50 10.99
C ARG A 93 25.71 5.86 11.53
N ARG A 94 24.79 6.84 11.56
CA ARG A 94 25.01 8.21 12.06
C ARG A 94 26.09 9.02 11.33
N ARG A 95 26.38 8.66 10.06
CA ARG A 95 27.32 9.38 9.18
C ARG A 95 26.61 10.14 8.04
N GLY A 96 25.30 10.34 8.12
CA GLY A 96 24.52 11.00 7.08
C GLY A 96 24.28 10.18 5.79
N LEU A 97 24.63 8.88 5.77
CA LEU A 97 24.51 8.05 4.56
C LEU A 97 23.07 7.90 4.09
N LEU A 98 22.14 7.69 5.00
CA LEU A 98 20.72 7.61 4.67
C LEU A 98 20.23 8.88 3.97
N THR A 99 20.56 10.06 4.53
CA THR A 99 20.18 11.34 3.91
C THR A 99 20.76 11.46 2.51
N ARG A 100 22.04 11.17 2.36
CA ARG A 100 22.74 11.24 1.06
C ARG A 100 22.12 10.29 0.02
N MET A 101 21.75 9.06 0.41
CA MET A 101 21.09 8.10 -0.48
C MET A 101 19.68 8.54 -0.86
N MET A 102 18.88 8.97 0.12
CA MET A 102 17.50 9.41 -0.14
C MET A 102 17.46 10.64 -1.02
N ASP A 103 18.33 11.63 -0.78
CA ASP A 103 18.42 12.84 -1.62
C ASP A 103 18.78 12.46 -3.06
N HIS A 104 19.75 11.55 -3.24
CA HIS A 104 20.16 11.08 -4.56
C HIS A 104 19.04 10.29 -5.26
N GLN A 105 18.40 9.34 -4.55
CA GLN A 105 17.32 8.52 -5.10
C GLN A 105 16.11 9.38 -5.50
N LEU A 106 15.67 10.31 -4.64
CA LEU A 106 14.52 11.17 -4.93
C LEU A 106 14.81 12.12 -6.11
N ALA A 107 16.04 12.61 -6.24
CA ALA A 107 16.44 13.41 -7.39
C ALA A 107 16.44 12.58 -8.68
N ASP A 108 17.04 11.39 -8.68
CA ASP A 108 17.05 10.46 -9.82
C ASP A 108 15.64 10.08 -10.26
N LEU A 109 14.75 9.72 -9.32
CA LEU A 109 13.36 9.37 -9.63
C LEU A 109 12.59 10.55 -10.25
N ARG A 110 12.80 11.76 -9.76
CA ARG A 110 12.22 12.98 -10.35
C ARG A 110 12.75 13.23 -11.76
N ASP A 111 14.06 13.10 -11.96
CA ASP A 111 14.71 13.33 -13.26
C ASP A 111 14.26 12.28 -14.31
N ARG A 112 13.87 11.10 -13.87
CA ARG A 112 13.19 10.06 -14.68
C ARG A 112 11.70 10.35 -14.93
N GLY A 113 11.15 11.42 -14.37
CA GLY A 113 9.77 11.86 -14.61
C GLY A 113 8.71 11.16 -13.76
N TYR A 114 9.07 10.52 -12.65
CA TYR A 114 8.09 9.97 -11.73
C TYR A 114 7.44 11.09 -10.90
N PRO A 115 6.09 11.24 -10.94
CA PRO A 115 5.43 12.28 -10.18
C PRO A 115 5.35 12.00 -8.68
N VAL A 116 5.35 10.72 -8.29
CA VAL A 116 5.19 10.25 -6.90
C VAL A 116 6.11 9.05 -6.68
N ALA A 117 6.66 8.94 -5.47
CA ALA A 117 7.29 7.72 -4.96
C ALA A 117 6.49 7.20 -3.76
N ALA A 118 6.49 5.88 -3.57
CA ALA A 118 5.81 5.21 -2.47
C ALA A 118 6.79 4.40 -1.62
N LEU A 119 6.46 4.16 -0.36
CA LEU A 119 7.16 3.19 0.51
C LEU A 119 6.26 2.65 1.61
N LEU A 120 6.69 1.55 2.21
CA LEU A 120 6.20 1.04 3.49
C LEU A 120 7.24 1.38 4.56
N ALA A 121 6.84 2.11 5.61
CA ALA A 121 7.78 2.61 6.60
C ALA A 121 8.10 1.55 7.66
N SER A 122 9.36 1.10 7.74
CA SER A 122 9.84 0.30 8.86
C SER A 122 9.93 1.10 10.16
N GLU A 123 10.23 2.40 10.05
CA GLU A 123 10.27 3.37 11.15
C GLU A 123 9.65 4.69 10.67
N SER A 124 8.43 5.00 11.11
CA SER A 124 7.64 6.15 10.64
C SER A 124 8.34 7.50 10.85
N ILE A 125 9.14 7.65 11.91
CA ILE A 125 9.88 8.89 12.24
C ILE A 125 10.96 9.22 11.19
N ILE A 126 11.39 8.24 10.39
CA ILE A 126 12.49 8.44 9.42
C ILE A 126 12.02 9.19 8.19
N TYR A 127 10.89 8.78 7.60
CA TYR A 127 10.56 9.14 6.22
C TYR A 127 9.83 10.48 6.09
N GLY A 128 9.18 10.95 7.16
CA GLY A 128 8.55 12.28 7.18
C GLY A 128 9.53 13.43 6.89
N ARG A 129 10.80 13.33 7.33
CA ARG A 129 11.83 14.35 7.06
C ARG A 129 12.26 14.42 5.59
N PHE A 130 12.01 13.36 4.81
CA PHE A 130 12.22 13.33 3.36
C PHE A 130 10.97 13.70 2.58
N GLY A 131 9.90 14.15 3.27
CA GLY A 131 8.66 14.59 2.67
C GLY A 131 7.68 13.48 2.31
N TYR A 132 7.87 12.26 2.81
CA TYR A 132 6.86 11.21 2.73
C TYR A 132 5.74 11.48 3.73
N GLY A 133 4.50 11.36 3.27
CA GLY A 133 3.29 11.48 4.08
C GLY A 133 2.56 10.15 4.23
N TRP A 134 2.01 9.89 5.39
CA TRP A 134 1.17 8.72 5.66
C TRP A 134 -0.15 8.83 4.89
N ALA A 135 -0.24 8.16 3.73
CA ALA A 135 -1.37 8.27 2.80
C ALA A 135 -2.43 7.19 2.98
N GLN A 136 -2.09 6.08 3.64
CA GLN A 136 -2.98 4.94 3.78
C GLN A 136 -2.72 4.18 5.07
N SER A 137 -3.81 3.72 5.68
CA SER A 137 -3.84 2.85 6.86
C SER A 137 -4.46 1.50 6.53
N TYR A 138 -4.16 0.50 7.35
CA TYR A 138 -4.88 -0.76 7.40
C TYR A 138 -5.43 -1.02 8.80
N GLN A 139 -6.35 -1.99 8.92
CA GLN A 139 -6.75 -2.57 10.18
C GLN A 139 -6.57 -4.08 10.18
N SER A 140 -6.31 -4.65 11.36
CA SER A 140 -6.37 -6.08 11.60
C SER A 140 -7.66 -6.44 12.31
N LEU A 141 -8.34 -7.48 11.84
CA LEU A 141 -9.64 -7.93 12.32
C LEU A 141 -9.53 -9.30 12.98
N LEU A 142 -10.37 -9.53 13.98
CA LEU A 142 -10.51 -10.80 14.66
C LEU A 142 -12.00 -11.06 14.95
N ILE A 143 -12.47 -12.28 14.67
CA ILE A 143 -13.85 -12.71 14.95
C ILE A 143 -13.87 -14.17 15.39
N GLU A 144 -14.73 -14.49 16.39
CA GLU A 144 -15.08 -15.85 16.78
C GLU A 144 -16.07 -16.42 15.77
N SER A 145 -15.79 -17.58 15.16
CA SER A 145 -16.56 -18.13 14.03
C SER A 145 -18.00 -18.49 14.42
N ASP A 146 -18.23 -19.00 15.61
CA ASP A 146 -19.57 -19.33 16.13
C ASP A 146 -20.47 -18.10 16.38
N CYS A 147 -19.88 -16.90 16.37
CA CYS A 147 -20.56 -15.62 16.50
C CYS A 147 -20.63 -14.84 15.19
N ALA A 148 -20.27 -15.43 14.05
CA ALA A 148 -20.09 -14.77 12.76
C ALA A 148 -21.33 -14.86 11.83
N ALA A 149 -22.51 -15.16 12.35
CA ALA A 149 -23.73 -15.23 11.54
C ALA A 149 -23.98 -13.91 10.79
N PHE A 150 -24.32 -14.01 9.52
CA PHE A 150 -24.72 -12.85 8.71
C PHE A 150 -26.18 -12.46 8.98
N ARG A 151 -26.46 -11.20 8.80
CA ARG A 151 -27.83 -10.67 8.82
C ARG A 151 -28.65 -11.28 7.67
N PRO A 152 -29.96 -11.54 7.90
CA PRO A 152 -30.83 -12.15 6.87
C PRO A 152 -31.00 -11.29 5.61
N ASP A 153 -30.79 -9.98 5.72
CA ASP A 153 -30.94 -9.01 4.63
C ASP A 153 -29.67 -8.79 3.82
N VAL A 154 -28.54 -9.44 4.16
CA VAL A 154 -27.37 -9.50 3.29
C VAL A 154 -27.74 -10.33 2.06
N PRO A 155 -27.60 -9.77 0.84
CA PRO A 155 -28.00 -10.47 -0.37
C PRO A 155 -27.38 -11.85 -0.47
N ALA A 156 -28.21 -12.84 -0.78
CA ALA A 156 -27.73 -14.18 -1.07
C ALA A 156 -26.90 -14.13 -2.36
N ASP A 157 -25.73 -14.73 -2.31
CA ASP A 157 -24.92 -14.93 -3.49
C ASP A 157 -25.55 -16.00 -4.40
N THR A 158 -25.48 -15.78 -5.70
CA THR A 158 -25.93 -16.72 -6.75
C THR A 158 -24.75 -17.42 -7.44
N GLY A 159 -23.55 -17.12 -7.02
CA GLY A 159 -22.31 -17.73 -7.49
C GLY A 159 -21.95 -18.99 -6.73
N ARG A 160 -20.70 -19.37 -6.83
CA ARG A 160 -20.15 -20.52 -6.08
C ARG A 160 -18.72 -20.29 -5.63
N MET A 161 -18.36 -20.91 -4.50
CA MET A 161 -16.98 -21.00 -4.07
C MET A 161 -16.31 -22.26 -4.66
N ARG A 162 -15.05 -22.13 -5.06
CA ARG A 162 -14.22 -23.23 -5.57
C ARG A 162 -12.83 -23.18 -4.95
N LEU A 163 -12.40 -24.31 -4.39
CA LEU A 163 -10.99 -24.45 -3.95
C LEU A 163 -10.08 -24.50 -5.17
N LEU A 164 -8.90 -23.94 -5.03
CA LEU A 164 -7.88 -23.89 -6.08
C LEU A 164 -6.63 -24.63 -5.63
N GLU A 165 -6.11 -25.46 -6.55
CA GLU A 165 -4.74 -25.96 -6.41
C GLU A 165 -3.73 -24.82 -6.68
N PRO A 166 -2.50 -24.87 -6.13
CA PRO A 166 -1.49 -23.81 -6.29
C PRO A 166 -1.23 -23.39 -7.75
N ASP A 167 -1.22 -24.35 -8.68
CA ASP A 167 -1.01 -24.08 -10.11
C ASP A 167 -2.19 -23.35 -10.75
N GLU A 168 -3.41 -23.62 -10.31
CA GLU A 168 -4.62 -22.90 -10.75
C GLU A 168 -4.65 -21.49 -10.13
N ALA A 169 -4.32 -21.38 -8.85
CA ALA A 169 -4.19 -20.09 -8.16
C ALA A 169 -3.19 -19.20 -8.90
N GLY A 170 -2.04 -19.74 -9.30
CA GLY A 170 -1.03 -18.99 -10.06
C GLY A 170 -1.52 -18.41 -11.38
N LYS A 171 -2.57 -18.97 -11.98
CA LYS A 171 -3.17 -18.49 -13.23
C LYS A 171 -4.34 -17.54 -12.99
N LEU A 172 -5.16 -17.82 -11.98
CA LEU A 172 -6.42 -17.12 -11.75
C LEU A 172 -6.25 -15.85 -10.91
N LEU A 173 -5.50 -15.93 -9.81
CA LEU A 173 -5.37 -14.82 -8.86
C LEU A 173 -4.84 -13.53 -9.51
N PRO A 174 -3.79 -13.58 -10.38
CA PRO A 174 -3.31 -12.38 -11.07
C PRO A 174 -4.38 -11.67 -11.88
N LEU A 175 -5.25 -12.41 -12.57
CA LEU A 175 -6.31 -11.86 -13.43
C LEU A 175 -7.39 -11.17 -12.61
N VAL A 176 -7.82 -11.79 -11.51
CA VAL A 176 -8.83 -11.21 -10.62
C VAL A 176 -8.27 -10.00 -9.88
N HIS A 177 -7.01 -10.08 -9.40
CA HIS A 177 -6.36 -8.96 -8.74
C HIS A 177 -6.23 -7.75 -9.68
N ASP A 178 -5.79 -7.96 -10.92
CA ASP A 178 -5.63 -6.86 -11.87
C ASP A 178 -6.96 -6.13 -12.16
N ARG A 179 -8.07 -6.85 -12.23
CA ARG A 179 -9.41 -6.23 -12.33
C ARG A 179 -9.82 -5.51 -11.05
N ALA A 180 -9.65 -6.14 -9.90
CA ALA A 180 -10.10 -5.60 -8.62
C ALA A 180 -9.30 -4.37 -8.18
N ARG A 181 -7.99 -4.28 -8.50
CA ARG A 181 -7.15 -3.15 -8.14
C ARG A 181 -7.66 -1.82 -8.70
N HIS A 182 -8.36 -1.83 -9.83
CA HIS A 182 -8.96 -0.65 -10.43
C HIS A 182 -10.23 -0.15 -9.72
N LEU A 183 -10.64 -0.81 -8.64
CA LEU A 183 -11.82 -0.41 -7.86
C LEU A 183 -11.45 0.40 -6.61
N ARG A 184 -10.15 0.48 -6.27
CA ARG A 184 -9.72 1.10 -5.01
C ARG A 184 -8.44 1.93 -5.19
N PRO A 185 -8.45 3.23 -4.80
CA PRO A 185 -7.25 4.06 -4.83
C PRO A 185 -6.16 3.50 -3.91
N GLY A 186 -4.91 3.66 -4.32
CA GLY A 186 -3.74 3.21 -3.56
C GLY A 186 -3.34 1.77 -3.81
N GLU A 187 -4.20 0.95 -4.45
CA GLU A 187 -3.80 -0.43 -4.78
C GLU A 187 -2.70 -0.44 -5.86
N LEU A 188 -1.76 -1.34 -5.69
CA LEU A 188 -0.59 -1.49 -6.54
C LEU A 188 -0.71 -2.76 -7.41
N ASN A 189 -0.10 -2.72 -8.58
CA ASN A 189 0.00 -3.91 -9.42
C ASN A 189 0.94 -4.95 -8.80
N ARG A 190 0.69 -6.21 -9.09
CA ARG A 190 1.52 -7.34 -8.71
C ARG A 190 2.08 -7.98 -9.98
N ASN A 191 3.38 -7.82 -10.24
CA ASN A 191 4.00 -8.38 -11.43
C ASN A 191 4.19 -9.91 -11.34
N ALA A 192 4.51 -10.56 -12.47
CA ALA A 192 4.66 -12.02 -12.54
C ALA A 192 5.72 -12.56 -11.57
N ARG A 193 6.80 -11.80 -11.34
CA ARG A 193 7.86 -12.17 -10.39
C ARG A 193 7.36 -12.14 -8.95
N TRP A 194 6.54 -11.15 -8.60
CA TRP A 194 5.92 -11.08 -7.28
C TRP A 194 5.00 -12.29 -7.06
N TRP A 195 4.10 -12.59 -8.01
CA TRP A 195 3.21 -13.74 -7.93
C TRP A 195 3.96 -15.05 -7.78
N LYS A 196 5.01 -15.27 -8.59
CA LYS A 196 5.87 -16.45 -8.49
C LYS A 196 6.45 -16.65 -7.08
N ASN A 197 6.87 -15.57 -6.42
CA ASN A 197 7.42 -15.64 -5.07
C ASN A 197 6.35 -15.77 -3.99
N HIS A 198 5.22 -15.08 -4.13
CA HIS A 198 4.09 -15.15 -3.20
C HIS A 198 3.51 -16.57 -3.12
N LEU A 199 3.41 -17.27 -4.25
CA LEU A 199 2.85 -18.63 -4.33
C LEU A 199 3.79 -19.72 -3.84
N LYS A 200 5.07 -19.46 -3.61
CA LYS A 200 6.04 -20.46 -3.10
C LYS A 200 5.72 -20.92 -1.68
N ASP A 201 5.19 -20.04 -0.84
CA ASP A 201 4.78 -20.30 0.53
C ASP A 201 5.74 -21.18 1.34
N PRO A 202 7.03 -20.80 1.53
CA PRO A 202 8.00 -21.63 2.22
C PRO A 202 7.62 -21.83 3.69
N GLU A 203 7.79 -23.06 4.20
CA GLU A 203 7.35 -23.47 5.54
C GLU A 203 7.86 -22.56 6.65
N LYS A 204 9.11 -22.10 6.58
CA LYS A 204 9.71 -21.21 7.57
C LYS A 204 9.04 -19.82 7.66
N GLU A 205 8.34 -19.38 6.61
CA GLU A 205 7.61 -18.10 6.57
C GLU A 205 6.16 -18.23 7.07
N ARG A 206 5.70 -19.46 7.37
CA ARG A 206 4.32 -19.72 7.82
C ARG A 206 4.08 -19.45 9.30
N GLY A 207 5.11 -19.08 10.07
CA GLY A 207 4.95 -18.82 11.51
C GLY A 207 4.45 -20.02 12.34
N GLY A 208 4.65 -21.24 11.83
CA GLY A 208 4.16 -22.48 12.45
C GLY A 208 2.74 -22.88 12.02
N GLY A 209 2.14 -22.16 11.09
CA GLY A 209 0.87 -22.52 10.46
C GLY A 209 1.02 -23.53 9.32
N GLU A 210 -0.11 -23.96 8.82
CA GLU A 210 -0.20 -24.87 7.67
C GLU A 210 0.13 -24.16 6.34
N ALA A 211 0.22 -24.93 5.26
CA ALA A 211 0.38 -24.39 3.92
C ALA A 211 -0.82 -23.51 3.55
N ARG A 212 -0.56 -22.48 2.74
CA ARG A 212 -1.59 -21.56 2.25
C ARG A 212 -2.59 -22.28 1.36
N MET A 213 -3.86 -22.02 1.58
CA MET A 213 -4.98 -22.51 0.79
C MET A 213 -5.58 -21.37 0.00
N TYR A 214 -6.21 -21.71 -1.13
CA TYR A 214 -6.80 -20.73 -2.03
C TYR A 214 -8.23 -21.13 -2.38
N ALA A 215 -9.14 -20.15 -2.36
CA ALA A 215 -10.49 -20.32 -2.88
C ALA A 215 -10.86 -19.13 -3.77
N ALA A 216 -11.57 -19.41 -4.86
CA ALA A 216 -12.11 -18.40 -5.74
C ALA A 216 -13.64 -18.38 -5.64
N HIS A 217 -14.19 -17.18 -5.78
CA HIS A 217 -15.59 -16.98 -6.06
C HIS A 217 -15.80 -16.88 -7.57
N GLU A 218 -16.75 -17.65 -8.09
CA GLU A 218 -17.23 -17.59 -9.46
C GLU A 218 -18.67 -17.06 -9.45
N SER A 219 -18.92 -15.97 -10.18
CA SER A 219 -20.23 -15.37 -10.31
C SER A 219 -21.23 -16.30 -11.00
N ALA A 220 -22.50 -15.94 -11.06
CA ALA A 220 -23.54 -16.70 -11.79
C ALA A 220 -23.21 -16.90 -13.27
N SER A 221 -22.38 -16.05 -13.87
CA SER A 221 -21.90 -16.22 -15.26
C SER A 221 -20.76 -17.22 -15.40
N GLY A 222 -20.21 -17.72 -14.28
CA GLY A 222 -19.05 -18.60 -14.23
C GLY A 222 -17.71 -17.89 -14.33
N GLU A 223 -17.70 -16.55 -14.26
CA GLU A 223 -16.47 -15.76 -14.24
C GLU A 223 -15.97 -15.59 -12.80
N ALA A 224 -14.67 -15.85 -12.57
CA ALA A 224 -14.06 -15.60 -11.28
C ALA A 224 -13.95 -14.08 -11.03
N ASP A 225 -14.58 -13.60 -9.96
CA ASP A 225 -14.66 -12.18 -9.59
C ASP A 225 -14.20 -11.91 -8.16
N GLY A 226 -13.66 -12.94 -7.47
CA GLY A 226 -13.05 -12.80 -6.17
C GLY A 226 -12.21 -14.00 -5.80
N TRP A 227 -11.33 -13.83 -4.82
CA TRP A 227 -10.53 -14.90 -4.25
C TRP A 227 -10.09 -14.58 -2.83
N VAL A 228 -9.83 -15.63 -2.06
CA VAL A 228 -9.23 -15.56 -0.73
C VAL A 228 -8.05 -16.52 -0.65
N SER A 229 -6.97 -16.08 -0.02
CA SER A 229 -5.92 -16.95 0.47
C SER A 229 -5.92 -16.95 1.99
N TYR A 230 -5.81 -18.13 2.56
CA TYR A 230 -5.88 -18.31 3.99
C TYR A 230 -5.03 -19.51 4.43
N ARG A 231 -4.74 -19.58 5.70
CA ARG A 231 -4.05 -20.73 6.31
C ARG A 231 -4.67 -21.07 7.67
N TYR A 232 -4.63 -22.32 8.02
CA TYR A 232 -4.83 -22.74 9.39
C TYR A 232 -3.57 -22.45 10.19
N GLY A 233 -3.74 -21.89 11.37
CA GLY A 233 -2.70 -21.79 12.36
C GLY A 233 -2.35 -23.15 12.95
N LYS A 234 -1.60 -23.18 14.03
CA LYS A 234 -1.34 -24.42 14.75
C LYS A 234 -2.66 -25.07 15.18
N GLN A 235 -2.84 -26.34 14.78
CA GLN A 235 -4.02 -27.11 15.18
C GLN A 235 -3.96 -27.40 16.67
N ASP A 236 -5.04 -27.10 17.38
CA ASP A 236 -5.20 -27.33 18.80
C ASP A 236 -6.50 -28.06 19.11
N TRP A 237 -6.43 -29.06 19.98
CA TRP A 237 -7.55 -29.92 20.38
C TRP A 237 -7.61 -30.04 21.91
N PRO A 238 -7.78 -28.94 22.65
CA PRO A 238 -7.86 -29.01 24.08
C PRO A 238 -9.09 -29.85 24.50
N GLU A 239 -8.85 -30.83 25.34
CA GLU A 239 -9.90 -31.73 25.84
C GLU A 239 -10.72 -32.43 24.72
N GLY A 240 -10.13 -32.56 23.51
CA GLY A 240 -10.78 -33.17 22.35
C GLY A 240 -11.74 -32.25 21.60
N ILE A 241 -11.76 -30.95 21.91
CA ILE A 241 -12.56 -29.93 21.23
C ILE A 241 -11.63 -29.19 20.25
N PRO A 242 -11.97 -29.10 18.96
CA PRO A 242 -11.18 -28.35 18.01
C PRO A 242 -11.24 -26.85 18.31
N ARG A 243 -10.08 -26.19 18.30
CA ARG A 243 -9.93 -24.74 18.47
C ARG A 243 -8.92 -24.21 17.47
N HIS A 244 -9.22 -24.45 16.18
CA HIS A 244 -8.32 -24.00 15.14
C HIS A 244 -8.49 -22.50 14.91
N GLN A 245 -7.40 -21.88 14.52
CA GLN A 245 -7.36 -20.48 14.11
C GLN A 245 -7.13 -20.44 12.61
N VAL A 246 -7.85 -19.57 11.90
CA VAL A 246 -7.61 -19.29 10.48
C VAL A 246 -7.10 -17.87 10.35
N GLU A 247 -6.05 -17.69 9.55
CA GLU A 247 -5.55 -16.39 9.15
C GLU A 247 -5.83 -16.17 7.66
N VAL A 248 -6.48 -15.07 7.35
CA VAL A 248 -6.75 -14.61 5.97
C VAL A 248 -5.56 -13.76 5.52
N ASP A 249 -4.72 -14.30 4.63
CA ASP A 249 -3.58 -13.55 4.09
C ASP A 249 -4.06 -12.41 3.15
N ASP A 250 -4.87 -12.79 2.14
CA ASP A 250 -5.46 -11.85 1.17
C ASP A 250 -6.94 -12.21 0.95
N LEU A 251 -7.79 -11.19 0.79
CA LEU A 251 -9.16 -11.32 0.30
C LEU A 251 -9.41 -10.19 -0.70
N VAL A 252 -9.61 -10.54 -1.95
CA VAL A 252 -9.77 -9.63 -3.08
C VAL A 252 -11.07 -9.93 -3.79
N ALA A 253 -11.90 -8.91 -3.98
CA ALA A 253 -13.21 -9.04 -4.62
C ALA A 253 -13.44 -7.90 -5.62
N ALA A 254 -13.95 -8.23 -6.80
CA ALA A 254 -14.33 -7.28 -7.83
C ALA A 254 -15.76 -6.73 -7.64
N GLY A 255 -16.44 -7.09 -6.55
CA GLY A 255 -17.77 -6.59 -6.25
C GLY A 255 -18.30 -7.05 -4.90
N PRO A 256 -19.42 -6.46 -4.44
CA PRO A 256 -19.95 -6.72 -3.09
C PRO A 256 -20.47 -8.15 -2.88
N ALA A 257 -21.00 -8.80 -3.92
CA ALA A 257 -21.46 -10.19 -3.84
C ALA A 257 -20.28 -11.14 -3.61
N ALA A 258 -19.23 -11.02 -4.41
CA ALA A 258 -17.99 -11.79 -4.23
C ALA A 258 -17.38 -11.55 -2.83
N GLN A 259 -17.36 -10.31 -2.35
CA GLN A 259 -16.82 -10.00 -1.03
C GLN A 259 -17.64 -10.66 0.10
N ALA A 260 -18.97 -10.63 0.02
CA ALA A 260 -19.84 -11.30 0.98
C ALA A 260 -19.66 -12.83 0.95
N ALA A 261 -19.57 -13.41 -0.25
CA ALA A 261 -19.37 -14.84 -0.43
C ALA A 261 -18.02 -15.33 0.12
N LEU A 262 -16.94 -14.58 -0.15
CA LEU A 262 -15.61 -14.90 0.37
C LEU A 262 -15.55 -14.85 1.90
N TRP A 263 -16.14 -13.83 2.52
CA TRP A 263 -16.23 -13.76 3.98
C TRP A 263 -17.08 -14.88 4.55
N ARG A 264 -18.24 -15.17 3.96
CA ARG A 264 -19.09 -16.30 4.41
C ARG A 264 -18.33 -17.61 4.34
N PHE A 265 -17.64 -17.86 3.22
CA PHE A 265 -16.82 -19.07 3.07
C PHE A 265 -15.78 -19.23 4.18
N VAL A 266 -15.03 -18.16 4.49
CA VAL A 266 -13.99 -18.23 5.54
C VAL A 266 -14.59 -18.42 6.94
N LEU A 267 -15.72 -17.78 7.22
CA LEU A 267 -16.36 -17.83 8.53
C LEU A 267 -17.16 -19.12 8.76
N ASP A 268 -17.51 -19.83 7.68
CA ASP A 268 -18.22 -21.13 7.73
C ASP A 268 -17.25 -22.33 7.67
N LEU A 269 -15.92 -22.10 7.76
CA LEU A 269 -14.94 -23.21 7.81
C LEU A 269 -15.11 -24.02 9.09
N ASP A 270 -15.19 -25.35 8.94
CA ASP A 270 -15.35 -26.27 10.06
C ASP A 270 -14.12 -26.27 10.99
N LEU A 271 -14.36 -26.57 12.27
CA LEU A 271 -13.35 -26.73 13.33
C LEU A 271 -12.59 -25.44 13.69
N VAL A 272 -13.02 -24.29 13.18
CA VAL A 272 -12.41 -22.99 13.41
C VAL A 272 -13.07 -22.28 14.59
N GLU A 273 -12.29 -21.86 15.56
CA GLU A 273 -12.73 -21.03 16.69
C GLU A 273 -12.62 -19.54 16.37
N GLU A 274 -11.51 -19.13 15.76
CA GLU A 274 -11.21 -17.74 15.44
C GLU A 274 -10.72 -17.55 14.02
N VAL A 275 -11.20 -16.48 13.38
CA VAL A 275 -10.67 -15.98 12.10
C VAL A 275 -9.96 -14.66 12.34
N LYS A 276 -8.69 -14.61 11.95
CA LYS A 276 -7.86 -13.40 11.89
C LYS A 276 -7.74 -12.92 10.46
N ALA A 277 -7.86 -11.62 10.25
CA ALA A 277 -7.66 -11.01 8.95
C ALA A 277 -6.80 -9.74 9.12
N PRO A 278 -5.48 -9.88 9.09
CA PRO A 278 -4.58 -8.74 9.06
C PRO A 278 -4.70 -8.00 7.73
N ASN A 279 -4.23 -6.75 7.70
CA ASN A 279 -4.16 -5.94 6.49
C ASN A 279 -5.52 -5.85 5.74
N ARG A 280 -6.55 -5.30 6.42
CA ARG A 280 -7.86 -5.01 5.82
C ARG A 280 -8.09 -3.51 5.70
N PRO A 281 -8.87 -3.04 4.69
CA PRO A 281 -9.21 -1.62 4.57
C PRO A 281 -10.01 -1.13 5.77
N LEU A 282 -9.88 0.15 6.14
CA LEU A 282 -10.62 0.72 7.27
C LEU A 282 -12.15 0.73 7.06
N ASP A 283 -12.59 0.73 5.80
CA ASP A 283 -13.99 0.66 5.39
C ASP A 283 -14.44 -0.77 5.07
N GLU A 284 -13.78 -1.80 5.64
CA GLU A 284 -14.17 -3.20 5.45
C GLU A 284 -15.65 -3.42 5.81
N PRO A 285 -16.49 -3.88 4.86
CA PRO A 285 -17.92 -3.95 5.07
C PRO A 285 -18.38 -5.11 5.95
N LEU A 286 -17.51 -6.08 6.28
CA LEU A 286 -17.87 -7.27 7.07
C LEU A 286 -18.67 -6.93 8.34
N ARG A 287 -18.27 -5.86 9.05
CA ARG A 287 -18.98 -5.41 10.26
C ARG A 287 -20.48 -5.18 10.06
N TRP A 288 -20.84 -4.69 8.89
CA TRP A 288 -22.23 -4.37 8.52
C TRP A 288 -23.00 -5.57 7.98
N MET A 289 -22.29 -6.65 7.64
CA MET A 289 -22.89 -7.92 7.20
C MET A 289 -23.26 -8.81 8.38
N LEU A 290 -22.61 -8.65 9.54
CA LEU A 290 -22.83 -9.49 10.72
C LEU A 290 -24.12 -9.16 11.47
N ALA A 291 -24.78 -10.20 11.98
CA ALA A 291 -25.94 -10.09 12.87
C ALA A 291 -25.54 -9.44 14.22
N ASP A 292 -24.37 -9.75 14.74
CA ASP A 292 -23.76 -9.10 15.90
C ASP A 292 -22.43 -8.40 15.51
N PRO A 293 -22.47 -7.11 15.12
CA PRO A 293 -21.28 -6.40 14.68
C PRO A 293 -20.22 -6.19 15.78
N ARG A 294 -20.55 -6.39 17.06
CA ARG A 294 -19.60 -6.25 18.17
C ARG A 294 -18.62 -7.42 18.24
N ARG A 295 -18.95 -8.54 17.65
CA ARG A 295 -18.08 -9.73 17.61
C ARG A 295 -16.87 -9.52 16.70
N LEU A 296 -16.97 -8.67 15.69
CA LEU A 296 -15.84 -8.29 14.89
C LEU A 296 -14.99 -7.24 15.64
N ARG A 297 -13.84 -7.66 16.12
CA ARG A 297 -12.89 -6.81 16.85
C ARG A 297 -11.84 -6.26 15.89
N THR A 298 -11.60 -4.97 15.93
CA THR A 298 -10.39 -4.38 15.36
C THR A 298 -9.29 -4.48 16.41
N THR A 299 -8.25 -5.24 16.11
CA THR A 299 -7.14 -5.50 17.02
C THR A 299 -5.98 -4.54 16.82
N GLU A 300 -5.87 -3.97 15.63
CA GLU A 300 -4.83 -3.02 15.25
C GLU A 300 -5.34 -2.04 14.20
N VAL A 301 -4.84 -0.82 14.22
CA VAL A 301 -4.87 0.15 13.12
C VAL A 301 -3.46 0.71 12.99
N ALA A 302 -2.87 0.59 11.81
CA ALA A 302 -1.50 1.05 11.57
C ALA A 302 -1.36 1.74 10.21
N ASP A 303 -0.21 2.41 10.03
CA ASP A 303 0.18 2.97 8.74
C ASP A 303 0.58 1.84 7.77
N HIS A 304 0.36 2.11 6.48
CA HIS A 304 0.80 1.21 5.43
C HIS A 304 1.57 1.97 4.35
N LEU A 305 0.87 2.57 3.39
CA LEU A 305 1.51 3.24 2.27
C LEU A 305 1.82 4.71 2.60
N TRP A 306 3.07 5.10 2.41
CA TRP A 306 3.56 6.47 2.50
C TRP A 306 3.90 6.99 1.11
N LEU A 307 3.52 8.23 0.81
CA LEU A 307 3.74 8.85 -0.48
C LEU A 307 4.60 10.09 -0.40
N ARG A 308 5.51 10.24 -1.35
CA ARG A 308 6.33 11.44 -1.58
C ARG A 308 6.00 12.02 -2.95
N ILE A 309 5.46 13.22 -2.97
CA ILE A 309 5.21 13.95 -4.22
C ILE A 309 6.54 14.48 -4.75
N LEU A 310 6.95 14.04 -5.93
CA LEU A 310 8.20 14.44 -6.59
C LEU A 310 8.00 15.61 -7.56
N ASP A 311 6.87 15.59 -8.30
CA ASP A 311 6.42 16.67 -9.18
C ASP A 311 4.96 17.04 -8.82
N ILE A 312 4.79 18.20 -8.19
CA ILE A 312 3.48 18.63 -7.67
C ILE A 312 2.47 18.84 -8.80
N PRO A 313 2.77 19.60 -9.87
CA PRO A 313 1.89 19.75 -11.02
C PRO A 313 1.48 18.41 -11.64
N ALA A 314 2.44 17.55 -11.97
CA ALA A 314 2.17 16.28 -12.61
C ALA A 314 1.35 15.33 -11.70
N ALA A 315 1.70 15.24 -10.42
CA ALA A 315 0.96 14.41 -9.47
C ALA A 315 -0.48 14.86 -9.29
N LEU A 316 -0.72 16.17 -9.10
CA LEU A 316 -2.07 16.68 -8.92
C LEU A 316 -2.90 16.66 -10.20
N ALA A 317 -2.29 16.72 -11.39
CA ALA A 317 -2.99 16.56 -12.66
C ALA A 317 -3.34 15.09 -12.98
N ALA A 318 -2.58 14.13 -12.44
CA ALA A 318 -2.79 12.70 -12.74
C ALA A 318 -3.99 12.09 -12.02
N ARG A 319 -4.39 12.61 -10.86
CA ARG A 319 -5.55 12.12 -10.12
C ARG A 319 -6.86 12.73 -10.62
N GLY A 320 -7.97 12.00 -10.48
CA GLY A 320 -9.30 12.54 -10.70
C GLY A 320 -9.88 13.26 -9.49
N TYR A 321 -10.89 14.08 -9.73
CA TYR A 321 -11.57 14.91 -8.73
C TYR A 321 -13.09 14.82 -8.87
N ARG A 322 -13.81 15.09 -7.77
CA ARG A 322 -15.28 15.07 -7.74
C ARG A 322 -15.90 16.45 -7.54
N ALA A 323 -15.07 17.42 -7.22
CA ALA A 323 -15.50 18.80 -7.00
C ALA A 323 -14.95 19.70 -8.11
N ASP A 324 -15.74 20.70 -8.47
CA ASP A 324 -15.34 21.79 -9.37
C ASP A 324 -14.89 22.97 -8.50
N GLU A 325 -13.57 23.09 -8.33
CA GLU A 325 -12.96 24.04 -7.40
C GLU A 325 -11.65 24.60 -7.99
N ARG A 326 -11.30 25.78 -7.50
CA ARG A 326 -10.01 26.40 -7.77
C ARG A 326 -9.31 26.74 -6.46
N LEU A 327 -8.16 26.12 -6.24
CA LEU A 327 -7.34 26.29 -5.04
C LEU A 327 -5.98 26.86 -5.37
N VAL A 328 -5.51 27.83 -4.59
CA VAL A 328 -4.12 28.31 -4.62
C VAL A 328 -3.41 27.75 -3.39
N ILE A 329 -2.60 26.73 -3.62
CA ILE A 329 -1.93 25.96 -2.57
C ILE A 329 -0.46 26.36 -2.53
N GLU A 330 0.01 26.76 -1.36
CA GLU A 330 1.43 26.94 -1.08
C GLU A 330 1.96 25.68 -0.41
N VAL A 331 2.90 25.01 -1.09
CA VAL A 331 3.55 23.81 -0.57
C VAL A 331 4.88 24.19 0.06
N THR A 332 5.06 23.85 1.32
CA THR A 332 6.31 24.07 2.07
C THR A 332 7.13 22.78 2.11
N SER A 333 8.44 22.91 1.94
CA SER A 333 9.39 21.80 2.00
C SER A 333 10.78 22.27 2.32
N ALA A 334 11.58 21.44 3.01
CA ALA A 334 13.01 21.64 3.15
C ALA A 334 13.74 21.47 1.78
N ASP A 335 13.19 20.63 0.90
CA ASP A 335 13.67 20.46 -0.47
C ASP A 335 13.21 21.65 -1.35
N PRO A 336 14.15 22.50 -1.84
CA PRO A 336 13.78 23.66 -2.66
C PRO A 336 13.06 23.30 -3.96
N SER A 337 13.29 22.11 -4.50
CA SER A 337 12.70 21.66 -5.76
C SER A 337 11.24 21.21 -5.61
N ALA A 338 10.80 20.95 -4.37
CA ALA A 338 9.47 20.44 -4.03
C ALA A 338 8.68 21.45 -3.17
N ARG A 339 8.93 22.73 -3.33
CA ARG A 339 8.19 23.82 -2.68
C ARG A 339 7.76 24.86 -3.70
N GLY A 340 6.68 25.55 -3.40
CA GLY A 340 6.19 26.60 -4.27
C GLY A 340 4.71 26.88 -4.07
N ARG A 341 4.21 27.79 -4.88
CA ARG A 341 2.78 28.11 -4.91
C ARG A 341 2.18 27.63 -6.22
N PHE A 342 1.09 26.88 -6.13
CA PHE A 342 0.46 26.22 -7.25
C PHE A 342 -1.03 26.54 -7.31
N VAL A 343 -1.56 26.65 -8.51
CA VAL A 343 -2.99 26.71 -8.77
C VAL A 343 -3.47 25.35 -9.21
N LEU A 344 -4.38 24.78 -8.43
CA LEU A 344 -5.09 23.55 -8.75
C LEU A 344 -6.51 23.92 -9.18
N GLU A 345 -6.86 23.59 -10.41
CA GLU A 345 -8.21 23.72 -10.95
C GLU A 345 -8.76 22.33 -11.19
N THR A 346 -9.90 22.02 -10.56
CA THR A 346 -10.50 20.68 -10.60
C THR A 346 -11.89 20.73 -11.19
N GLY A 347 -12.30 19.64 -11.81
CA GLY A 347 -13.62 19.43 -12.35
C GLY A 347 -13.94 17.96 -12.51
N PRO A 348 -15.18 17.58 -12.85
CA PRO A 348 -15.61 16.19 -12.94
C PRO A 348 -14.88 15.39 -14.06
N GLU A 349 -14.30 16.08 -15.03
CA GLU A 349 -13.60 15.42 -16.14
C GLU A 349 -12.09 15.30 -15.94
N SER A 350 -11.46 16.30 -15.30
CA SER A 350 -10.00 16.36 -15.14
C SER A 350 -9.61 17.36 -14.08
N GLY A 351 -8.36 17.29 -13.65
CA GLY A 351 -7.70 18.33 -12.88
C GLY A 351 -6.50 18.90 -13.64
N SER A 352 -6.20 20.18 -13.42
CA SER A 352 -4.97 20.79 -13.88
C SER A 352 -4.25 21.46 -12.74
N CYS A 353 -2.93 21.37 -12.73
CA CYS A 353 -2.11 22.05 -11.73
C CYS A 353 -0.92 22.74 -12.42
N ARG A 354 -0.65 23.96 -12.01
CA ARG A 354 0.43 24.78 -12.53
C ARG A 354 1.05 25.68 -11.45
N PRO A 355 2.27 26.13 -11.62
CA PRO A 355 2.83 27.20 -10.77
C PRO A 355 1.94 28.43 -10.78
N ALA A 356 1.76 29.07 -9.61
CA ALA A 356 0.99 30.29 -9.47
C ALA A 356 1.76 31.49 -10.07
N LYS A 357 1.01 32.40 -10.69
CA LYS A 357 1.53 33.68 -11.23
C LYS A 357 1.42 34.80 -10.19
N GLY A 358 2.00 35.96 -10.50
CA GLY A 358 1.82 37.17 -9.70
C GLY A 358 0.34 37.50 -9.55
N GLY A 359 -0.09 37.90 -8.34
CA GLY A 359 -1.49 38.22 -8.04
C GLY A 359 -2.39 37.04 -7.62
N GLU A 360 -1.93 35.78 -7.79
CA GLU A 360 -2.65 34.61 -7.28
C GLU A 360 -2.21 34.36 -5.83
N ASN A 361 -3.00 34.85 -4.89
CA ASN A 361 -2.66 34.79 -3.46
C ASN A 361 -2.89 33.39 -2.89
N THR A 362 -1.99 32.97 -1.98
CA THR A 362 -2.11 31.72 -1.23
C THR A 362 -3.44 31.66 -0.47
N GLN A 363 -4.14 30.55 -0.61
CA GLN A 363 -5.39 30.25 0.10
C GLN A 363 -5.19 29.17 1.16
N LEU A 364 -4.34 28.18 0.87
CA LEU A 364 -4.02 27.05 1.74
C LEU A 364 -2.51 26.87 1.81
N VAL A 365 -1.96 26.66 3.00
CA VAL A 365 -0.54 26.29 3.18
C VAL A 365 -0.46 24.87 3.69
N VAL A 366 0.34 24.03 3.03
CA VAL A 366 0.48 22.61 3.35
C VAL A 366 1.95 22.17 3.26
N GLY A 367 2.39 21.34 4.19
CA GLY A 367 3.68 20.67 4.09
C GLY A 367 3.68 19.62 2.98
N LEU A 368 4.83 19.38 2.36
CA LEU A 368 4.94 18.38 1.28
C LEU A 368 4.53 16.98 1.73
N ALA A 369 4.91 16.57 2.95
CA ALA A 369 4.47 15.30 3.54
C ALA A 369 2.94 15.26 3.74
N ASP A 370 2.34 16.38 4.12
CA ASP A 370 0.90 16.47 4.32
C ASP A 370 0.14 16.43 2.98
N LEU A 371 0.71 17.00 1.93
CA LEU A 371 0.20 16.83 0.57
C LEU A 371 0.25 15.37 0.14
N GLY A 372 1.34 14.66 0.46
CA GLY A 372 1.43 13.20 0.25
C GLY A 372 0.38 12.43 1.03
N ALA A 373 0.14 12.79 2.29
CA ALA A 373 -0.83 12.12 3.15
C ALA A 373 -2.28 12.25 2.61
N MET A 374 -2.68 13.42 2.12
CA MET A 374 -4.03 13.63 1.60
C MET A 374 -4.20 13.23 0.12
N TYR A 375 -3.11 12.88 -0.58
CA TYR A 375 -3.11 12.66 -2.03
C TYR A 375 -4.10 11.59 -2.50
N LEU A 376 -4.26 10.49 -1.78
CA LEU A 376 -5.20 9.42 -2.12
C LEU A 376 -6.61 9.63 -1.55
N GLY A 377 -6.80 10.62 -0.69
CA GLY A 377 -8.09 10.91 -0.06
C GLY A 377 -8.39 10.12 1.21
N GLY A 378 -7.39 9.43 1.78
CA GLY A 378 -7.51 8.72 3.06
C GLY A 378 -7.47 9.65 4.29
N VAL A 379 -6.87 10.83 4.14
CA VAL A 379 -6.76 11.84 5.19
C VAL A 379 -7.31 13.15 4.65
N SER A 380 -8.23 13.79 5.40
CA SER A 380 -8.82 15.06 4.97
C SER A 380 -7.91 16.25 5.32
N PRO A 381 -7.90 17.32 4.50
CA PRO A 381 -7.29 18.60 4.84
C PRO A 381 -7.75 19.15 6.19
N SER A 382 -9.03 19.04 6.53
CA SER A 382 -9.57 19.46 7.84
C SER A 382 -8.99 18.69 9.01
N THR A 383 -8.75 17.38 8.87
CA THR A 383 -8.06 16.58 9.90
C THR A 383 -6.64 17.08 10.12
N LEU A 384 -5.90 17.34 9.04
CA LEU A 384 -4.55 17.87 9.10
C LEU A 384 -4.52 19.31 9.67
N ALA A 385 -5.52 20.13 9.34
CA ALA A 385 -5.63 21.48 9.90
C ALA A 385 -5.90 21.45 11.42
N THR A 386 -6.77 20.56 11.88
CA THR A 386 -7.02 20.35 13.31
C THR A 386 -5.74 19.89 14.04
N ALA A 387 -4.89 19.14 13.38
CA ALA A 387 -3.58 18.74 13.88
C ALA A 387 -2.49 19.83 13.76
N GLY A 388 -2.83 21.03 13.25
CA GLY A 388 -1.87 22.14 13.05
C GLY A 388 -0.90 21.96 11.87
N ARG A 389 -1.19 21.05 10.94
CA ARG A 389 -0.31 20.70 9.82
C ARG A 389 -0.71 21.36 8.49
N VAL A 390 -1.96 21.80 8.37
CA VAL A 390 -2.48 22.56 7.22
C VAL A 390 -3.01 23.89 7.73
N ASN A 391 -2.73 24.99 7.01
CA ASN A 391 -3.08 26.34 7.41
C ASN A 391 -4.07 26.94 6.42
N GLU A 392 -5.28 27.24 6.90
CA GLU A 392 -6.27 27.98 6.15
C GLU A 392 -5.91 29.47 6.13
N VAL A 393 -5.64 30.03 4.97
CA VAL A 393 -5.31 31.45 4.80
C VAL A 393 -6.54 32.22 4.35
N ALA A 394 -7.31 31.68 3.40
CA ALA A 394 -8.57 32.26 2.94
C ALA A 394 -9.75 31.55 3.61
N PRO A 395 -10.66 32.29 4.28
CA PRO A 395 -11.81 31.70 4.95
C PRO A 395 -12.64 30.81 4.02
N GLY A 396 -12.97 29.59 4.47
CA GLY A 396 -13.79 28.63 3.72
C GLY A 396 -13.02 27.76 2.72
N VAL A 397 -11.73 28.01 2.49
CA VAL A 397 -10.93 27.19 1.53
C VAL A 397 -10.72 25.77 2.04
N LEU A 398 -10.71 25.54 3.35
CA LEU A 398 -10.52 24.22 3.93
C LEU A 398 -11.65 23.27 3.54
N ALA A 399 -12.92 23.75 3.55
CA ALA A 399 -14.05 22.96 3.10
C ALA A 399 -14.00 22.64 1.59
N ALA A 400 -13.50 23.56 0.77
CA ALA A 400 -13.24 23.30 -0.65
C ALA A 400 -12.14 22.26 -0.84
N ALA A 401 -11.05 22.35 -0.08
CA ALA A 401 -9.97 21.39 -0.09
C ALA A 401 -10.43 19.98 0.33
N ASP A 402 -11.29 19.87 1.35
CA ASP A 402 -11.88 18.57 1.74
C ASP A 402 -12.67 17.94 0.58
N ARG A 403 -13.48 18.73 -0.16
CA ARG A 403 -14.19 18.21 -1.34
C ARG A 403 -13.25 17.79 -2.46
N VAL A 404 -12.18 18.57 -2.70
CA VAL A 404 -11.18 18.29 -3.75
C VAL A 404 -10.41 17.01 -3.47
N PHE A 405 -9.95 16.82 -2.23
CA PHE A 405 -9.11 15.67 -1.88
C PHE A 405 -9.90 14.44 -1.42
N ALA A 406 -11.23 14.53 -1.27
CA ALA A 406 -12.08 13.40 -0.89
C ALA A 406 -11.96 12.20 -1.85
N SER A 407 -12.00 11.00 -1.30
CA SER A 407 -12.25 9.75 -2.02
C SER A 407 -13.48 9.05 -1.42
N PRO A 408 -14.42 8.55 -2.25
CA PRO A 408 -15.59 7.83 -1.75
C PRO A 408 -15.28 6.45 -1.20
N VAL A 409 -14.12 5.91 -1.59
CA VAL A 409 -13.60 4.62 -1.15
C VAL A 409 -12.30 4.87 -0.44
N THR A 410 -12.13 4.32 0.76
CA THR A 410 -10.90 4.46 1.53
C THR A 410 -9.72 3.87 0.75
N PRO A 411 -8.63 4.60 0.56
CA PRO A 411 -7.44 4.05 -0.10
C PRO A 411 -6.93 2.81 0.63
N PHE A 412 -6.53 1.82 -0.14
CA PHE A 412 -5.99 0.59 0.43
C PHE A 412 -5.04 -0.10 -0.55
N CYS A 413 -4.00 -0.72 -0.02
CA CYS A 413 -3.02 -1.52 -0.75
C CYS A 413 -2.84 -2.86 -0.06
N THR A 414 -2.91 -3.92 -0.84
CA THR A 414 -2.68 -5.27 -0.34
C THR A 414 -1.21 -5.69 -0.46
N LEU A 415 -0.40 -4.94 -1.23
CA LEU A 415 0.98 -5.29 -1.53
C LEU A 415 1.92 -4.87 -0.39
N HIS A 416 2.75 -5.81 0.08
CA HIS A 416 3.97 -5.56 0.84
C HIS A 416 5.20 -5.67 -0.06
N PHE A 417 6.13 -4.67 -0.01
CA PHE A 417 7.33 -4.62 -0.86
C PHE A 417 8.57 -4.03 -0.17
#